data_999c074fc205a1dd0fbf0a9b27c8b40e
#
_entry.id   999c074fc205a1dd0fbf0a9b27c8b40e
#
_cell.length_a   1.000
_cell.length_b   1.000
_cell.length_c   1.000
_cell.angle_alpha   90.00
_cell.angle_beta   90.00
_cell.angle_gamma   90.00
#
_symmetry.space_group_name_H-M   'P 1'
#
loop_
_entity.id
_entity.type
_entity.pdbx_description
1 polymer ?
#
loop_
_entity_poly.entity_id
_entity_poly.type
_entity_poly.pdbx_seq_one_letter_code
_entity_poly.pdbx_strand_id
1 'polypeptide(L)'
;EEDYERFLQNYRVDMKGPLFCCIIFHTSENDVPDGMNPLLLSMSVEREIKQRLMENCNCQEFIYMGNTILIMELHSEDEIAQLTDKCDRFCRWAWRIMGAAVTAGIGTVCNSLYDISISYEGAREAVSYRVLYGTKRAINIAEIVPKESKKAVPLEETRMQELFRAIHVGDQEKIRK
;
A
#
# COMPACT_ATOMS: atom_id res chain seq x y z
N GLU A 1 -16.76 17.21 14.28
CA GLU A 1 -15.40 17.38 14.86
C GLU A 1 -15.30 16.73 16.25
N GLU A 2 -16.15 17.11 17.21
CA GLU A 2 -16.11 16.56 18.59
C GLU A 2 -16.28 15.03 18.68
N ASP A 3 -17.12 14.43 17.84
CA ASP A 3 -17.33 12.96 17.82
C ASP A 3 -16.11 12.20 17.29
N TYR A 4 -15.35 12.83 16.39
CA TYR A 4 -14.14 12.24 15.84
C TYR A 4 -12.96 12.33 16.81
N GLU A 5 -12.79 13.46 17.51
CA GLU A 5 -11.77 13.59 18.56
C GLU A 5 -12.01 12.59 19.69
N ARG A 6 -13.29 12.37 20.05
CA ARG A 6 -13.67 11.30 20.99
C ARG A 6 -13.35 9.91 20.45
N PHE A 7 -13.57 9.68 19.16
CA PHE A 7 -13.23 8.40 18.52
C PHE A 7 -11.72 8.17 18.60
N LEU A 8 -10.90 9.13 18.19
CA LEU A 8 -9.43 9.02 18.25
C LEU A 8 -8.94 8.79 19.69
N GLN A 9 -9.51 9.49 20.68
CA GLN A 9 -9.17 9.29 22.08
C GLN A 9 -9.57 7.90 22.60
N ASN A 10 -10.75 7.39 22.23
CA ASN A 10 -11.21 6.07 22.64
C ASN A 10 -10.34 4.94 22.08
N TYR A 11 -9.82 5.10 20.87
CA TYR A 11 -8.93 4.13 20.23
C TYR A 11 -7.44 4.41 20.43
N ARG A 12 -7.10 5.41 21.31
CA ARG A 12 -5.73 5.83 21.60
C ARG A 12 -4.89 6.15 20.34
N VAL A 13 -5.53 6.73 19.35
CA VAL A 13 -4.86 7.20 18.14
C VAL A 13 -4.30 8.59 18.44
N ASP A 14 -3.01 8.67 18.75
CA ASP A 14 -2.32 9.94 19.00
C ASP A 14 -1.47 10.32 17.77
N MET A 15 -2.17 10.70 16.70
CA MET A 15 -1.58 11.15 15.44
C MET A 15 -2.01 12.59 15.19
N LYS A 16 -1.06 13.53 15.26
CA LYS A 16 -1.29 14.99 15.21
C LYS A 16 -0.48 15.69 14.14
N GLY A 17 0.18 14.92 13.28
CA GLY A 17 1.01 15.47 12.22
C GLY A 17 0.22 16.23 11.16
N PRO A 18 0.91 17.02 10.34
CA PRO A 18 0.28 17.80 9.27
C PRO A 18 -0.12 16.93 8.08
N LEU A 19 0.49 15.75 7.92
CA LEU A 19 0.29 14.88 6.75
C LEU A 19 0.19 13.42 7.17
N PHE A 20 -0.59 12.66 6.39
CA PHE A 20 -0.80 11.23 6.61
C PHE A 20 -0.71 10.47 5.30
N CYS A 21 -0.26 9.23 5.39
CA CYS A 21 -0.19 8.33 4.24
C CYS A 21 -0.55 6.90 4.67
N CYS A 22 -1.33 6.21 3.86
CA CYS A 22 -1.63 4.80 4.06
C CYS A 22 -0.67 3.94 3.23
N ILE A 23 -0.15 2.87 3.85
CA ILE A 23 0.67 1.86 3.19
C ILE A 23 0.02 0.50 3.39
N ILE A 24 -0.09 -0.27 2.32
CA ILE A 24 -0.59 -1.64 2.35
C ILE A 24 0.55 -2.59 2.00
N PHE A 25 0.88 -3.51 2.89
CA PHE A 25 1.80 -4.61 2.64
C PHE A 25 1.00 -5.86 2.30
N HIS A 26 1.15 -6.30 1.07
CA HIS A 26 0.55 -7.53 0.56
C HIS A 26 1.61 -8.62 0.44
N THR A 27 1.43 -9.74 1.15
CA THR A 27 2.27 -10.92 1.02
C THR A 27 1.60 -11.88 0.04
N SER A 28 2.30 -12.27 -1.02
CA SER A 28 1.77 -13.22 -2.02
C SER A 28 1.66 -14.62 -1.43
N GLU A 29 0.48 -15.20 -1.51
CA GLU A 29 0.26 -16.59 -1.09
C GLU A 29 0.74 -17.62 -2.13
N ASN A 30 0.91 -17.19 -3.38
CA ASN A 30 1.34 -18.05 -4.48
C ASN A 30 2.86 -18.23 -4.57
N ASP A 31 3.62 -17.32 -3.97
CA ASP A 31 5.08 -17.31 -3.99
C ASP A 31 5.63 -17.66 -2.59
N VAL A 32 5.17 -18.76 -2.03
CA VAL A 32 5.59 -19.23 -0.70
C VAL A 32 6.66 -20.33 -0.86
N PRO A 33 7.75 -20.29 -0.09
CA PRO A 33 8.75 -21.36 -0.10
C PRO A 33 8.15 -22.75 0.19
N ASP A 34 8.68 -23.76 -0.47
CA ASP A 34 8.23 -25.15 -0.30
C ASP A 34 8.22 -25.57 1.18
N GLY A 35 7.09 -26.12 1.62
CA GLY A 35 6.91 -26.59 2.98
C GLY A 35 6.60 -25.51 4.02
N MET A 36 6.51 -24.24 3.62
CA MET A 36 6.13 -23.16 4.51
C MET A 36 4.62 -22.88 4.46
N ASN A 37 4.03 -22.65 5.63
CA ASN A 37 2.62 -22.26 5.70
C ASN A 37 2.48 -20.77 5.35
N PRO A 38 1.63 -20.39 4.36
CA PRO A 38 1.44 -18.98 3.96
C PRO A 38 1.03 -18.07 5.11
N LEU A 39 0.16 -18.56 6.01
CA LEU A 39 -0.29 -17.77 7.16
C LEU A 39 0.87 -17.45 8.13
N LEU A 40 1.73 -18.43 8.42
CA LEU A 40 2.90 -18.22 9.28
C LEU A 40 3.91 -17.27 8.63
N LEU A 41 4.04 -17.32 7.31
CA LEU A 41 4.87 -16.38 6.56
C LEU A 41 4.34 -14.96 6.68
N SER A 42 3.03 -14.74 6.47
CA SER A 42 2.39 -13.43 6.62
C SER A 42 2.53 -12.87 8.04
N MET A 43 2.32 -13.70 9.07
CA MET A 43 2.54 -13.28 10.47
C MET A 43 4.00 -12.92 10.76
N SER A 44 4.95 -13.63 10.14
CA SER A 44 6.37 -13.32 10.28
C SER A 44 6.72 -12.00 9.58
N VAL A 45 6.14 -11.74 8.41
CA VAL A 45 6.30 -10.46 7.68
C VAL A 45 5.74 -9.31 8.51
N GLU A 46 4.54 -9.45 9.08
CA GLU A 46 3.93 -8.45 9.99
C GLU A 46 4.86 -8.09 11.14
N ARG A 47 5.41 -9.09 11.83
CA ARG A 47 6.36 -8.86 12.92
C ARG A 47 7.60 -8.07 12.47
N GLU A 48 8.15 -8.40 11.30
CA GLU A 48 9.30 -7.69 10.76
C GLU A 48 8.97 -6.26 10.33
N ILE A 49 7.75 -6.00 9.81
CA ILE A 49 7.24 -4.65 9.55
C ILE A 49 7.28 -3.83 10.83
N LYS A 50 6.73 -4.36 11.94
CA LYS A 50 6.77 -3.70 13.25
C LYS A 50 8.18 -3.34 13.67
N GLN A 51 9.10 -4.28 13.60
CA GLN A 51 10.47 -4.09 14.06
C GLN A 51 11.28 -3.13 13.19
N ARG A 52 11.06 -3.13 11.87
CA ARG A 52 11.95 -2.42 10.94
C ARG A 52 11.38 -1.11 10.40
N LEU A 53 10.07 -1.01 10.29
CA LEU A 53 9.42 0.15 9.66
C LEU A 53 8.76 1.07 10.68
N MET A 54 8.25 0.53 11.80
CA MET A 54 7.55 1.33 12.79
C MET A 54 8.48 1.93 13.86
N GLU A 55 9.72 1.46 13.95
CA GLU A 55 10.69 1.99 14.90
C GLU A 55 10.98 3.47 14.60
N ASN A 56 10.77 4.32 15.60
CA ASN A 56 10.91 5.79 15.52
C ASN A 56 9.95 6.51 14.54
N CYS A 57 8.82 5.88 14.21
CA CYS A 57 7.78 6.51 13.40
C CYS A 57 6.48 6.59 14.20
N ASN A 58 5.75 7.69 14.09
CA ASN A 58 4.39 7.75 14.60
C ASN A 58 3.46 7.13 13.54
N CYS A 59 2.95 5.92 13.85
CA CYS A 59 2.11 5.18 12.93
C CYS A 59 1.13 4.29 13.67
N GLN A 60 0.01 3.98 13.01
CA GLN A 60 -0.96 2.99 13.44
C GLN A 60 -0.95 1.80 12.50
N GLU A 61 -1.05 0.60 13.07
CA GLU A 61 -1.07 -0.65 12.32
C GLU A 61 -2.36 -1.41 12.56
N PHE A 62 -2.86 -2.03 11.51
CA PHE A 62 -3.96 -2.98 11.60
C PHE A 62 -3.89 -4.00 10.46
N ILE A 63 -4.57 -5.13 10.64
CA ILE A 63 -4.69 -6.16 9.62
C ILE A 63 -6.08 -6.11 9.03
N TYR A 64 -6.14 -6.05 7.70
CA TYR A 64 -7.41 -6.07 6.98
C TYR A 64 -7.30 -6.88 5.70
N MET A 65 -8.21 -7.84 5.53
CA MET A 65 -8.24 -8.75 4.37
C MET A 65 -6.88 -9.44 4.09
N GLY A 66 -6.20 -9.88 5.14
CA GLY A 66 -4.91 -10.57 5.03
C GLY A 66 -3.71 -9.68 4.70
N ASN A 67 -3.90 -8.36 4.66
CA ASN A 67 -2.82 -7.41 4.44
C ASN A 67 -2.49 -6.67 5.72
N THR A 68 -1.21 -6.32 5.90
CA THR A 68 -0.77 -5.41 6.95
C THR A 68 -0.90 -3.97 6.44
N ILE A 69 -1.62 -3.14 7.17
CA ILE A 69 -1.88 -1.74 6.80
C ILE A 69 -1.22 -0.85 7.84
N LEU A 70 -0.46 0.13 7.38
CA LEU A 70 0.09 1.19 8.20
C LEU A 70 -0.53 2.53 7.80
N ILE A 71 -0.96 3.30 8.80
CA ILE A 71 -1.20 4.73 8.65
C ILE A 71 0.02 5.43 9.23
N MET A 72 0.74 6.15 8.38
CA MET A 72 1.96 6.86 8.72
C MET A 72 1.68 8.35 8.90
N GLU A 73 2.25 8.93 9.94
CA GLU A 73 2.32 10.38 10.11
C GLU A 73 3.59 10.90 9.45
N LEU A 74 3.46 11.97 8.67
CA LEU A 74 4.56 12.62 7.97
C LEU A 74 4.59 14.10 8.34
N HIS A 75 5.79 14.69 8.38
CA HIS A 75 6.00 16.10 8.69
C HIS A 75 6.13 16.96 7.44
N SER A 76 6.54 16.35 6.32
CA SER A 76 6.65 17.00 5.01
C SER A 76 6.40 16.02 3.87
N GLU A 77 6.04 16.55 2.69
CA GLU A 77 5.87 15.72 1.48
C GLU A 77 7.18 15.06 1.04
N ASP A 78 8.33 15.65 1.35
CA ASP A 78 9.64 15.10 0.98
C ASP A 78 9.93 13.76 1.68
N GLU A 79 9.29 13.50 2.83
CA GLU A 79 9.45 12.24 3.56
C GLU A 79 8.85 11.05 2.79
N ILE A 80 7.92 11.28 1.86
CA ILE A 80 7.27 10.21 1.10
C ILE A 80 8.29 9.43 0.23
N ALA A 81 9.27 10.12 -0.35
CA ALA A 81 10.31 9.48 -1.14
C ALA A 81 11.18 8.55 -0.28
N GLN A 82 11.58 9.03 0.91
CA GLN A 82 12.36 8.24 1.87
C GLN A 82 11.55 7.03 2.39
N LEU A 83 10.26 7.23 2.64
CA LEU A 83 9.34 6.18 3.06
C LEU A 83 9.18 5.12 1.96
N THR A 84 9.02 5.56 0.70
CA THR A 84 8.97 4.67 -0.46
C THR A 84 10.24 3.82 -0.56
N ASP A 85 11.41 4.41 -0.45
CA ASP A 85 12.70 3.72 -0.45
C ASP A 85 12.84 2.73 0.72
N LYS A 86 12.38 3.12 1.90
CA LYS A 86 12.40 2.26 3.10
C LYS A 86 11.53 1.03 2.90
N CYS A 87 10.33 1.21 2.37
CA CYS A 87 9.41 0.12 2.03
C CYS A 87 9.98 -0.80 0.94
N ASP A 88 10.61 -0.22 -0.10
CA ASP A 88 11.21 -0.99 -1.18
C ASP A 88 12.38 -1.86 -0.69
N ARG A 89 13.25 -1.30 0.15
CA ARG A 89 14.33 -2.06 0.80
C ARG A 89 13.79 -3.18 1.67
N PHE A 90 12.69 -2.94 2.39
CA PHE A 90 12.03 -3.97 3.19
C PHE A 90 11.50 -5.10 2.31
N CYS A 91 10.79 -4.80 1.22
CA CYS A 91 10.26 -5.82 0.30
C CYS A 91 11.36 -6.70 -0.29
N ARG A 92 12.48 -6.10 -0.71
CA ARG A 92 13.65 -6.86 -1.20
C ARG A 92 14.32 -7.68 -0.12
N TRP A 93 14.41 -7.16 1.10
CA TRP A 93 14.94 -7.88 2.23
C TRP A 93 14.06 -9.08 2.60
N ALA A 94 12.74 -8.89 2.67
CA ALA A 94 11.79 -9.95 2.97
C ALA A 94 11.90 -11.12 1.98
N TRP A 95 12.07 -10.79 0.70
CA TRP A 95 12.31 -11.81 -0.31
C TRP A 95 13.63 -12.57 -0.11
N ARG A 96 14.73 -11.86 0.12
CA ARG A 96 16.05 -12.48 0.24
C ARG A 96 16.23 -13.33 1.49
N ILE A 97 15.64 -12.92 2.59
CA ILE A 97 15.86 -13.53 3.91
C ILE A 97 14.75 -14.49 4.28
N MET A 98 13.51 -14.17 3.96
CA MET A 98 12.34 -14.96 4.35
C MET A 98 11.73 -15.73 3.19
N GLY A 99 12.11 -15.45 1.95
CA GLY A 99 11.43 -15.96 0.76
C GLY A 99 10.03 -15.39 0.58
N ALA A 100 9.68 -14.31 1.28
CA ALA A 100 8.36 -13.70 1.24
C ALA A 100 8.26 -12.68 0.09
N ALA A 101 7.39 -12.93 -0.89
CA ALA A 101 7.10 -12.00 -1.95
C ALA A 101 6.12 -10.92 -1.44
N VAL A 102 6.67 -9.84 -0.91
CA VAL A 102 5.92 -8.71 -0.35
C VAL A 102 5.87 -7.56 -1.34
N THR A 103 4.68 -6.99 -1.54
CA THR A 103 4.49 -5.73 -2.28
C THR A 103 3.96 -4.68 -1.32
N ALA A 104 4.61 -3.52 -1.26
CA ALA A 104 4.13 -2.38 -0.50
C ALA A 104 3.47 -1.37 -1.45
N GLY A 105 2.16 -1.17 -1.31
CA GLY A 105 1.43 -0.11 -2.00
C GLY A 105 1.38 1.14 -1.13
N ILE A 106 1.83 2.28 -1.66
CA ILE A 106 1.86 3.56 -0.97
C ILE A 106 0.80 4.47 -1.58
N GLY A 107 -0.11 4.94 -0.73
CA GLY A 107 -1.22 5.79 -1.12
C GLY A 107 -0.83 7.26 -1.27
N THR A 108 -1.80 8.07 -1.67
CA THR A 108 -1.66 9.52 -1.77
C THR A 108 -1.47 10.12 -0.38
N VAL A 109 -0.62 11.13 -0.25
CA VAL A 109 -0.51 11.92 0.97
C VAL A 109 -1.77 12.75 1.17
N CYS A 110 -2.31 12.79 2.38
CA CYS A 110 -3.46 13.60 2.75
C CYS A 110 -3.15 14.49 3.97
N ASN A 111 -3.86 15.62 4.07
CA ASN A 111 -3.65 16.63 5.11
C ASN A 111 -4.51 16.39 6.35
N SER A 112 -5.34 15.37 6.32
CA SER A 112 -6.25 15.04 7.42
C SER A 112 -6.46 13.53 7.51
N LEU A 113 -6.60 13.01 8.73
CA LEU A 113 -7.03 11.63 8.95
C LEU A 113 -8.45 11.35 8.44
N TYR A 114 -9.29 12.38 8.25
CA TYR A 114 -10.61 12.20 7.61
C TYR A 114 -10.50 11.72 6.16
N ASP A 115 -9.41 12.12 5.48
CA ASP A 115 -9.16 11.78 4.08
C ASP A 115 -8.33 10.49 3.93
N ILE A 116 -8.04 9.79 5.03
CA ILE A 116 -7.21 8.59 5.01
C ILE A 116 -7.78 7.47 4.12
N SER A 117 -9.10 7.46 3.92
CA SER A 117 -9.76 6.54 2.99
C SER A 117 -9.28 6.74 1.54
N ILE A 118 -8.99 7.97 1.13
CA ILE A 118 -8.45 8.30 -0.20
C ILE A 118 -7.04 7.72 -0.33
N SER A 119 -6.24 7.89 0.71
CA SER A 119 -4.88 7.32 0.78
C SER A 119 -4.93 5.79 0.75
N TYR A 120 -5.85 5.17 1.49
CA TYR A 120 -6.05 3.72 1.48
C TYR A 120 -6.44 3.19 0.09
N GLU A 121 -7.37 3.84 -0.60
CA GLU A 121 -7.76 3.44 -1.95
C GLU A 121 -6.58 3.56 -2.93
N GLY A 122 -5.79 4.64 -2.84
CA GLY A 122 -4.56 4.79 -3.61
C GLY A 122 -3.53 3.70 -3.31
N ALA A 123 -3.34 3.34 -2.04
CA ALA A 123 -2.44 2.25 -1.65
C ALA A 123 -2.91 0.89 -2.17
N ARG A 124 -4.22 0.64 -2.13
CA ARG A 124 -4.84 -0.58 -2.68
C ARG A 124 -4.65 -0.67 -4.19
N GLU A 125 -4.86 0.44 -4.88
CA GLU A 125 -4.61 0.53 -6.31
C GLU A 125 -3.14 0.29 -6.63
N ALA A 126 -2.21 0.91 -5.89
CA ALA A 126 -0.77 0.68 -6.03
C ALA A 126 -0.39 -0.80 -5.89
N VAL A 127 -0.95 -1.52 -4.90
CA VAL A 127 -0.75 -2.97 -4.76
C VAL A 127 -1.25 -3.73 -5.99
N SER A 128 -2.35 -3.30 -6.63
CA SER A 128 -2.87 -3.97 -7.82
C SER A 128 -1.92 -3.91 -9.00
N TYR A 129 -1.13 -2.85 -9.11
CA TYR A 129 -0.11 -2.67 -10.15
C TYR A 129 1.08 -3.65 -10.05
N ARG A 130 1.16 -4.48 -9.00
CA ARG A 130 2.17 -5.54 -8.89
C ARG A 130 2.16 -6.51 -10.08
N VAL A 131 1.03 -6.65 -10.75
CA VAL A 131 0.89 -7.47 -11.97
C VAL A 131 1.75 -6.92 -13.11
N LEU A 132 1.91 -5.60 -13.19
CA LEU A 132 2.70 -4.92 -14.23
C LEU A 132 4.15 -4.69 -13.81
N TYR A 133 4.33 -4.19 -12.59
CA TYR A 133 5.65 -3.77 -12.09
C TYR A 133 6.39 -4.87 -11.33
N GLY A 134 5.73 -6.01 -11.12
CA GLY A 134 6.26 -7.12 -10.34
C GLY A 134 6.02 -6.98 -8.84
N THR A 135 6.17 -8.11 -8.15
CA THR A 135 6.15 -8.21 -6.68
C THR A 135 7.51 -7.84 -6.09
N LYS A 136 7.66 -7.89 -4.76
CA LYS A 136 8.93 -7.72 -4.03
C LYS A 136 9.48 -6.30 -4.07
N ARG A 137 8.59 -5.32 -4.14
CA ARG A 137 8.93 -3.90 -4.23
C ARG A 137 7.86 -2.99 -3.65
N ALA A 138 8.23 -1.75 -3.39
CA ALA A 138 7.27 -0.69 -3.14
C ALA A 138 6.76 -0.07 -4.45
N ILE A 139 5.50 0.31 -4.44
CA ILE A 139 4.81 0.96 -5.55
C ILE A 139 4.09 2.18 -4.97
N ASN A 140 4.51 3.37 -5.37
CA ASN A 140 3.88 4.62 -4.95
C ASN A 140 2.88 5.06 -6.01
N ILE A 141 1.62 5.22 -5.62
CA ILE A 141 0.55 5.58 -6.55
C ILE A 141 0.81 6.95 -7.23
N ALA A 142 1.41 7.88 -6.53
CA ALA A 142 1.74 9.20 -7.07
C ALA A 142 2.80 9.18 -8.18
N GLU A 143 3.60 8.11 -8.27
CA GLU A 143 4.59 7.93 -9.32
C GLU A 143 4.01 7.27 -10.58
N ILE A 144 2.89 6.57 -10.42
CA ILE A 144 2.23 5.81 -11.50
C ILE A 144 1.15 6.64 -12.17
N VAL A 145 0.32 7.31 -11.37
CA VAL A 145 -0.71 8.21 -11.90
C VAL A 145 -0.02 9.50 -12.33
N PRO A 146 0.00 9.85 -13.62
CA PRO A 146 0.60 11.11 -14.06
C PRO A 146 -0.06 12.24 -13.27
N LYS A 147 0.76 13.08 -12.61
CA LYS A 147 0.27 14.34 -12.05
C LYS A 147 -0.54 15.00 -13.14
N GLU A 148 -1.84 15.16 -12.92
CA GLU A 148 -2.81 15.64 -13.92
C GLU A 148 -2.20 16.73 -14.77
N SER A 149 -1.75 16.39 -15.95
CA SER A 149 -1.80 17.34 -17.04
C SER A 149 -3.29 17.54 -17.30
N LYS A 150 -3.79 18.73 -17.00
CA LYS A 150 -5.13 19.21 -17.34
C LYS A 150 -5.35 19.22 -18.86
N LYS A 151 -5.19 18.08 -19.50
CA LYS A 151 -5.56 17.84 -20.91
C LYS A 151 -6.14 16.44 -20.94
N ALA A 152 -7.43 16.40 -21.13
CA ALA A 152 -8.16 15.18 -21.43
C ALA A 152 -7.42 14.39 -22.51
N VAL A 153 -6.90 13.23 -22.13
CA VAL A 153 -6.51 12.17 -23.06
C VAL A 153 -7.55 11.08 -22.90
N PRO A 154 -8.51 10.99 -23.84
CA PRO A 154 -9.80 10.43 -23.51
C PRO A 154 -9.99 8.94 -23.73
N LEU A 155 -9.11 8.19 -24.33
CA LEU A 155 -9.48 6.83 -24.76
C LEU A 155 -8.58 5.68 -24.29
N GLU A 156 -7.31 5.91 -24.03
CA GLU A 156 -6.40 4.80 -23.69
C GLU A 156 -6.47 4.41 -22.22
N GLU A 157 -6.66 5.37 -21.33
CA GLU A 157 -6.79 5.08 -19.88
C GLU A 157 -8.07 4.31 -19.56
N THR A 158 -9.18 4.63 -20.21
CA THR A 158 -10.44 3.90 -20.03
C THR A 158 -10.30 2.45 -20.49
N ARG A 159 -9.61 2.21 -21.60
CA ARG A 159 -9.32 0.87 -22.11
C ARG A 159 -8.37 0.08 -21.19
N MET A 160 -7.36 0.75 -20.63
CA MET A 160 -6.45 0.12 -19.69
C MET A 160 -7.17 -0.27 -18.40
N GLN A 161 -8.02 0.60 -17.85
CA GLN A 161 -8.85 0.30 -16.67
C GLN A 161 -9.88 -0.80 -16.95
N GLU A 162 -10.48 -0.83 -18.14
CA GLU A 162 -11.37 -1.91 -18.55
C GLU A 162 -10.64 -3.23 -18.73
N LEU A 163 -9.44 -3.22 -19.28
CA LEU A 163 -8.58 -4.39 -19.39
C LEU A 163 -8.20 -4.93 -18.00
N PHE A 164 -7.81 -4.05 -17.07
CA PHE A 164 -7.51 -4.45 -15.69
C PHE A 164 -8.73 -5.02 -14.98
N ARG A 165 -9.92 -4.42 -15.16
CA ARG A 165 -11.16 -4.98 -14.64
C ARG A 165 -11.47 -6.35 -15.24
N ALA A 166 -11.28 -6.52 -16.55
CA ALA A 166 -11.51 -7.79 -17.23
C ALA A 166 -10.54 -8.88 -16.76
N ILE A 167 -9.28 -8.55 -16.53
CA ILE A 167 -8.27 -9.47 -15.96
C ILE A 167 -8.66 -9.86 -14.52
N HIS A 168 -9.12 -8.89 -13.73
CA HIS A 168 -9.52 -9.14 -12.32
C HIS A 168 -10.78 -9.98 -12.19
N VAL A 169 -11.69 -9.89 -13.17
CA VAL A 169 -12.96 -10.66 -13.22
C VAL A 169 -12.79 -11.98 -13.98
N GLY A 170 -11.64 -12.22 -14.61
CA GLY A 170 -11.37 -13.45 -15.39
C GLY A 170 -12.17 -13.53 -16.71
N ASP A 171 -12.61 -12.38 -17.23
CA ASP A 171 -13.40 -12.31 -18.46
C ASP A 171 -12.50 -12.38 -19.70
N GLN A 172 -12.27 -13.61 -20.17
CA GLN A 172 -11.37 -13.91 -21.29
C GLN A 172 -11.83 -13.33 -22.64
N GLU A 173 -13.11 -12.99 -22.81
CA GLU A 173 -13.61 -12.43 -24.09
C GLU A 173 -13.23 -10.97 -24.30
N LYS A 174 -13.07 -10.19 -23.22
CA LYS A 174 -12.68 -8.78 -23.29
C LYS A 174 -11.17 -8.55 -23.44
N ILE A 175 -10.36 -9.57 -23.16
CA ILE A 175 -8.90 -9.49 -23.25
C ILE A 175 -8.40 -9.63 -24.71
N ARG A 176 -9.21 -10.18 -25.60
CA ARG A 176 -8.83 -10.47 -27.02
C ARG A 176 -9.22 -9.40 -28.03
N LYS A 177 -9.84 -8.31 -27.62
CA LYS A 177 -10.20 -7.15 -28.48
C LYS A 177 -9.27 -5.97 -28.23
#